data_d814b5a71e011f09ba76a381c6053d67
#
_entry.id   d814b5a71e011f09ba76a381c6053d67
#
_cell.length_a   1.000
_cell.length_b   1.000
_cell.length_c   1.000
_cell.angle_alpha   90.00
_cell.angle_beta   90.00
_cell.angle_gamma   90.00
#
_symmetry.space_group_name_H-M   'P 1'
#
loop_
_entity.id
_entity.type
_entity.pdbx_description
1 polymer ?
#
loop_
_entity_poly.entity_id
_entity_poly.type
_entity_poly.pdbx_seq_one_letter_code
_entity_poly.pdbx_strand_id
1 'polypeptide(L)'
;PDVWMSFEVAQTSYKGQSMLLLKHIIDQSYTPKQLRYFSDCLSREFGMPVSFVFDSMPYYLRERLFEKNIYFIVSNKYVFLPSLFINSASQDTKHHTVLTTAAQYLLLYHLQKSSLDGFAAQDIAACTPLQYTTVTRAIKVLAELGLCRITKDALRFKRIWFDASGASLYKMATPYLVSPVKAVYYCDAVPQKHNMLLAGVSALSRYTMLNDEETTTYALDFQTFSTCKSDFSFLNPIEGRYKIEVWNYSPIPSEKETVDKLSLALSMKDYDDPRIEKEKKRMIDGLW
;
A
#
# COMPACT_ATOMS: atom_id res chain seq x y z
N PRO A 1 12.07 -0.04 -43.88
CA PRO A 1 10.97 0.07 -42.95
C PRO A 1 10.95 1.48 -42.41
N ASP A 2 9.79 2.14 -42.59
CA ASP A 2 9.65 3.56 -42.26
C ASP A 2 9.69 3.78 -40.76
N VAL A 3 10.88 3.93 -40.21
CA VAL A 3 11.14 4.27 -38.80
C VAL A 3 10.32 5.50 -38.41
N TRP A 4 10.18 6.44 -39.32
CA TRP A 4 9.45 7.69 -39.19
C TRP A 4 7.91 7.50 -38.98
N MET A 5 7.34 6.40 -39.47
CA MET A 5 5.93 6.12 -39.28
C MET A 5 5.63 5.45 -37.93
N SER A 6 6.66 4.98 -37.25
CA SER A 6 6.53 4.19 -36.03
C SER A 6 6.94 4.93 -34.76
N PHE A 7 7.71 6.02 -34.89
CA PHE A 7 8.27 6.76 -33.78
C PHE A 7 8.04 8.27 -33.93
N GLU A 8 7.65 8.90 -32.85
CA GLU A 8 7.79 10.34 -32.67
C GLU A 8 9.25 10.65 -32.37
N VAL A 9 9.86 11.54 -33.15
CA VAL A 9 11.28 11.87 -33.07
C VAL A 9 11.44 13.27 -32.52
N ALA A 10 12.20 13.43 -31.45
CA ALA A 10 12.60 14.70 -30.90
C ALA A 10 14.11 14.78 -30.75
N GLN A 11 14.69 15.96 -30.99
CA GLN A 11 16.09 16.22 -30.68
C GLN A 11 16.19 16.96 -29.35
N THR A 12 17.10 16.53 -28.51
CA THR A 12 17.43 17.22 -27.26
C THR A 12 18.94 17.36 -27.07
N SER A 13 19.34 18.23 -26.16
CA SER A 13 20.76 18.39 -25.81
C SER A 13 20.92 18.44 -24.29
N TYR A 14 21.97 17.80 -23.80
CA TYR A 14 22.37 17.84 -22.39
C TYR A 14 23.88 18.06 -22.29
N LYS A 15 24.30 19.09 -21.55
CA LYS A 15 25.72 19.47 -21.38
C LYS A 15 26.48 19.56 -22.70
N GLY A 16 25.87 20.10 -23.75
CA GLY A 16 26.49 20.28 -25.07
C GLY A 16 26.48 19.02 -25.95
N GLN A 17 25.99 17.90 -25.51
CA GLN A 17 25.82 16.69 -26.31
C GLN A 17 24.37 16.58 -26.79
N SER A 18 24.18 16.54 -28.12
CA SER A 18 22.87 16.35 -28.74
C SER A 18 22.55 14.87 -28.88
N MET A 19 21.27 14.52 -28.76
CA MET A 19 20.75 13.16 -28.96
C MET A 19 19.37 13.17 -29.59
N LEU A 20 18.99 12.08 -30.25
CA LEU A 20 17.65 11.81 -30.73
C LEU A 20 16.89 11.02 -29.71
N LEU A 21 15.66 11.46 -29.43
CA LEU A 21 14.68 10.73 -28.62
C LEU A 21 13.63 10.13 -29.54
N LEU A 22 13.37 8.84 -29.41
CA LEU A 22 12.40 8.09 -30.18
C LEU A 22 11.31 7.58 -29.25
N LYS A 23 10.13 8.19 -29.30
CA LYS A 23 8.95 7.72 -28.59
C LYS A 23 8.05 6.94 -29.56
N HIS A 24 7.58 5.80 -29.12
CA HIS A 24 6.71 4.93 -29.91
C HIS A 24 5.31 5.52 -30.08
N ILE A 25 4.80 5.56 -31.30
CA ILE A 25 3.46 6.11 -31.61
C ILE A 25 2.39 5.02 -31.56
N ILE A 26 2.75 3.79 -31.92
CA ILE A 26 1.83 2.66 -32.05
C ILE A 26 2.17 1.62 -30.99
N ASP A 27 1.16 0.96 -30.44
CA ASP A 27 1.30 -0.07 -29.39
C ASP A 27 1.88 -1.40 -29.96
N GLN A 28 2.99 -1.29 -30.67
CA GLN A 28 3.72 -2.41 -31.30
C GLN A 28 4.99 -2.71 -30.51
N SER A 29 5.16 -3.93 -30.04
CA SER A 29 6.38 -4.34 -29.33
C SER A 29 7.53 -4.63 -30.27
N TYR A 30 8.65 -3.92 -30.13
CA TYR A 30 9.88 -4.23 -30.86
C TYR A 30 10.82 -5.11 -30.02
N THR A 31 11.47 -6.06 -30.72
CA THR A 31 12.52 -6.86 -30.10
C THR A 31 13.78 -6.02 -29.85
N PRO A 32 14.61 -6.36 -28.86
CA PRO A 32 15.90 -5.68 -28.64
C PRO A 32 16.83 -5.67 -29.85
N LYS A 33 16.71 -6.66 -30.75
CA LYS A 33 17.47 -6.72 -32.00
C LYS A 33 17.01 -5.65 -32.99
N GLN A 34 15.71 -5.43 -33.13
CA GLN A 34 15.15 -4.38 -33.97
C GLN A 34 15.49 -2.98 -33.43
N LEU A 35 15.37 -2.76 -32.14
CA LEU A 35 15.73 -1.49 -31.50
C LEU A 35 17.22 -1.19 -31.69
N ARG A 36 18.09 -2.19 -31.59
CA ARG A 36 19.52 -2.03 -31.88
C ARG A 36 19.76 -1.63 -33.34
N TYR A 37 19.11 -2.29 -34.27
CA TYR A 37 19.18 -1.95 -35.67
C TYR A 37 18.74 -0.51 -35.96
N PHE A 38 17.62 -0.07 -35.41
CA PHE A 38 17.13 1.31 -35.54
C PHE A 38 18.12 2.32 -34.92
N SER A 39 18.63 2.04 -33.74
CA SER A 39 19.65 2.87 -33.10
C SER A 39 20.87 3.04 -33.95
N ASP A 40 21.43 1.95 -34.51
CA ASP A 40 22.64 1.98 -35.32
C ASP A 40 22.43 2.71 -36.67
N CYS A 41 21.26 2.54 -37.31
CA CYS A 41 20.94 3.24 -38.56
C CYS A 41 20.81 4.74 -38.35
N LEU A 42 19.99 5.16 -37.36
CA LEU A 42 19.76 6.58 -37.11
C LEU A 42 20.97 7.29 -36.51
N SER A 43 21.76 6.61 -35.69
CA SER A 43 23.00 7.20 -35.17
C SER A 43 24.01 7.47 -36.25
N ARG A 44 24.10 6.63 -37.31
CA ARG A 44 24.96 6.87 -38.48
C ARG A 44 24.45 8.02 -39.35
N GLU A 45 23.14 8.10 -39.55
CA GLU A 45 22.52 9.10 -40.40
C GLU A 45 22.62 10.51 -39.82
N PHE A 46 22.36 10.63 -38.51
CA PHE A 46 22.30 11.92 -37.81
C PHE A 46 23.59 12.29 -37.07
N GLY A 47 24.57 11.41 -37.00
CA GLY A 47 25.83 11.64 -36.29
C GLY A 47 25.67 11.83 -34.77
N MET A 48 24.57 11.39 -34.17
CA MET A 48 24.28 11.56 -32.75
C MET A 48 23.65 10.31 -32.14
N PRO A 49 23.80 10.10 -30.81
CA PRO A 49 23.22 8.93 -30.12
C PRO A 49 21.70 8.97 -30.15
N VAL A 50 21.10 7.79 -30.19
CA VAL A 50 19.64 7.55 -30.21
C VAL A 50 19.21 6.92 -28.90
N SER A 51 18.17 7.46 -28.27
CA SER A 51 17.55 6.92 -27.06
C SER A 51 16.07 6.67 -27.28
N PHE A 52 15.60 5.49 -26.86
CA PHE A 52 14.19 5.13 -26.92
C PHE A 52 13.46 5.58 -25.65
N VAL A 53 12.27 6.15 -25.80
CA VAL A 53 11.44 6.62 -24.69
C VAL A 53 10.25 5.69 -24.54
N PHE A 54 10.07 5.15 -23.35
CA PHE A 54 8.97 4.27 -22.97
C PHE A 54 8.19 4.86 -21.81
N ASP A 55 6.88 4.72 -21.82
CA ASP A 55 6.03 5.10 -20.70
C ASP A 55 6.11 4.04 -19.57
N SER A 56 6.25 2.76 -19.96
CA SER A 56 6.52 1.65 -19.04
C SER A 56 7.35 0.57 -19.73
N MET A 57 8.10 -0.21 -18.97
CA MET A 57 8.93 -1.29 -19.50
C MET A 57 9.01 -2.47 -18.52
N PRO A 58 8.78 -3.71 -19.00
CA PRO A 58 8.99 -4.91 -18.19
C PRO A 58 10.47 -5.07 -17.81
N TYR A 59 10.74 -5.64 -16.64
CA TYR A 59 12.10 -5.84 -16.12
C TYR A 59 13.00 -6.60 -17.10
N TYR A 60 12.53 -7.70 -17.67
CA TYR A 60 13.30 -8.53 -18.60
C TYR A 60 13.73 -7.78 -19.88
N LEU A 61 12.89 -6.84 -20.36
CA LEU A 61 13.24 -6.03 -21.54
C LEU A 61 14.34 -5.03 -21.18
N ARG A 62 14.25 -4.41 -20.00
CA ARG A 62 15.25 -3.47 -19.49
C ARG A 62 16.63 -4.12 -19.41
N GLU A 63 16.75 -5.30 -18.83
CA GLU A 63 18.00 -6.06 -18.74
C GLU A 63 18.61 -6.33 -20.11
N ARG A 64 17.79 -6.76 -21.07
CA ARG A 64 18.23 -7.02 -22.43
C ARG A 64 18.68 -5.77 -23.19
N LEU A 65 18.05 -4.62 -22.97
CA LEU A 65 18.48 -3.36 -23.55
C LEU A 65 19.79 -2.88 -22.92
N PHE A 66 19.93 -3.05 -21.61
CA PHE A 66 21.16 -2.76 -20.89
C PHE A 66 22.33 -3.60 -21.40
N GLU A 67 22.19 -4.93 -21.49
CA GLU A 67 23.23 -5.85 -22.02
C GLU A 67 23.66 -5.49 -23.45
N LYS A 68 22.73 -5.00 -24.27
CA LYS A 68 23.01 -4.59 -25.65
C LYS A 68 23.47 -3.15 -25.79
N ASN A 69 23.66 -2.45 -24.67
CA ASN A 69 24.04 -1.04 -24.65
C ASN A 69 23.14 -0.16 -25.53
N ILE A 70 21.82 -0.42 -25.51
CA ILE A 70 20.81 0.39 -26.19
C ILE A 70 20.32 1.44 -25.18
N TYR A 71 20.39 2.72 -25.58
CA TYR A 71 20.01 3.82 -24.73
C TYR A 71 18.50 3.92 -24.62
N PHE A 72 18.01 4.11 -23.40
CA PHE A 72 16.57 4.24 -23.17
C PHE A 72 16.24 5.10 -21.96
N ILE A 73 15.04 5.64 -22.00
CA ILE A 73 14.41 6.42 -20.93
C ILE A 73 13.06 5.76 -20.65
N VAL A 74 12.77 5.43 -19.39
CA VAL A 74 11.43 5.06 -18.93
C VAL A 74 10.88 6.24 -18.14
N SER A 75 9.79 6.83 -18.61
CA SER A 75 9.21 8.06 -18.06
C SER A 75 9.05 7.96 -16.53
N ASN A 76 9.60 8.94 -15.83
CA ASN A 76 9.60 9.06 -14.37
C ASN A 76 10.19 7.87 -13.58
N LYS A 77 10.91 6.94 -14.25
CA LYS A 77 11.40 5.72 -13.61
C LYS A 77 12.88 5.46 -13.77
N TYR A 78 13.37 5.49 -14.99
CA TYR A 78 14.73 5.06 -15.29
C TYR A 78 15.32 5.77 -16.49
N VAL A 79 16.61 6.12 -16.43
CA VAL A 79 17.37 6.68 -17.54
C VAL A 79 18.67 5.91 -17.70
N PHE A 80 18.94 5.37 -18.89
CA PHE A 80 20.19 4.72 -19.25
C PHE A 80 20.78 5.37 -20.49
N LEU A 81 21.75 6.25 -20.28
CA LEU A 81 22.43 7.04 -21.31
C LEU A 81 23.96 7.00 -21.07
N PRO A 82 24.64 5.87 -21.38
CA PRO A 82 26.05 5.68 -21.07
C PRO A 82 26.99 6.74 -21.70
N SER A 83 26.66 7.23 -22.89
CA SER A 83 27.45 8.27 -23.55
C SER A 83 27.48 9.61 -22.81
N LEU A 84 26.47 9.84 -21.96
CA LEU A 84 26.39 11.02 -21.11
C LEU A 84 26.83 10.74 -19.67
N PHE A 85 27.33 9.53 -19.38
CA PHE A 85 27.60 9.06 -18.02
C PHE A 85 26.39 9.19 -17.07
N ILE A 86 25.17 9.10 -17.63
CA ILE A 86 23.93 9.20 -16.88
C ILE A 86 23.35 7.80 -16.73
N ASN A 87 23.34 7.32 -15.52
CA ASN A 87 22.59 6.15 -15.10
C ASN A 87 21.85 6.51 -13.80
N SER A 88 20.59 6.91 -13.91
CA SER A 88 19.79 7.26 -12.77
C SER A 88 18.48 6.48 -12.79
N ALA A 89 18.18 5.82 -11.68
CA ALA A 89 16.85 5.34 -11.38
C ALA A 89 16.20 6.38 -10.46
N SER A 90 15.11 6.98 -10.87
CA SER A 90 14.26 7.62 -9.88
C SER A 90 13.73 6.49 -9.00
N GLN A 91 13.96 6.60 -7.70
CA GLN A 91 13.11 5.81 -6.81
C GLN A 91 11.68 6.22 -7.17
N ASP A 92 10.86 5.24 -7.55
CA ASP A 92 9.43 5.44 -7.57
C ASP A 92 9.08 5.92 -6.16
N THR A 93 8.97 7.23 -5.97
CA THR A 93 8.14 7.76 -4.93
C THR A 93 6.73 7.40 -5.40
N LYS A 94 6.32 6.17 -5.08
CA LYS A 94 4.91 5.84 -5.08
C LYS A 94 4.32 6.90 -4.17
N HIS A 95 3.70 7.91 -4.72
CA HIS A 95 2.82 8.74 -3.94
C HIS A 95 1.74 7.78 -3.45
N HIS A 96 1.89 7.32 -2.23
CA HIS A 96 0.89 6.47 -1.62
C HIS A 96 -0.39 7.30 -1.53
N THR A 97 -1.36 6.95 -2.35
CA THR A 97 -2.69 7.56 -2.28
C THR A 97 -3.50 7.01 -1.12
N VAL A 98 -3.06 5.87 -0.56
CA VAL A 98 -3.66 5.20 0.60
C VAL A 98 -2.56 4.60 1.48
N LEU A 99 -2.86 4.42 2.76
CA LEU A 99 -1.97 3.72 3.68
C LEU A 99 -1.84 2.25 3.30
N THR A 100 -0.61 1.73 3.38
CA THR A 100 -0.43 0.28 3.34
C THR A 100 -1.04 -0.34 4.59
N THR A 101 -1.45 -1.59 4.50
CA THR A 101 -2.04 -2.36 5.61
C THR A 101 -1.25 -2.24 6.91
N ALA A 102 0.08 -2.41 6.83
CA ALA A 102 0.94 -2.30 8.00
C ALA A 102 1.08 -0.87 8.53
N ALA A 103 1.10 0.14 7.65
CA ALA A 103 1.16 1.54 8.06
C ALA A 103 -0.16 1.96 8.75
N GLN A 104 -1.30 1.53 8.23
CA GLN A 104 -2.60 1.73 8.87
C GLN A 104 -2.66 1.04 10.23
N TYR A 105 -2.21 -0.22 10.32
CA TYR A 105 -2.14 -0.92 11.60
C TYR A 105 -1.32 -0.15 12.65
N LEU A 106 -0.11 0.31 12.30
CA LEU A 106 0.74 1.06 13.23
C LEU A 106 0.11 2.38 13.68
N LEU A 107 -0.54 3.11 12.77
CA LEU A 107 -1.23 4.35 13.09
C LEU A 107 -2.39 4.09 14.06
N LEU A 108 -3.23 3.09 13.80
CA LEU A 108 -4.37 2.76 14.65
C LEU A 108 -3.92 2.20 16.01
N TYR A 109 -2.84 1.42 16.04
CA TYR A 109 -2.21 0.94 17.26
C TYR A 109 -1.71 2.11 18.13
N HIS A 110 -1.01 3.07 17.51
CA HIS A 110 -0.56 4.29 18.18
C HIS A 110 -1.70 5.10 18.78
N LEU A 111 -2.81 5.25 18.03
CA LEU A 111 -3.95 6.05 18.45
C LEU A 111 -4.78 5.41 19.58
N GLN A 112 -4.82 4.07 19.67
CA GLN A 112 -5.78 3.40 20.54
C GLN A 112 -5.18 2.42 21.56
N LYS A 113 -3.98 1.92 21.32
CA LYS A 113 -3.39 0.90 22.21
C LYS A 113 -2.24 1.46 23.04
N SER A 114 -1.22 1.99 22.38
CA SER A 114 -0.04 2.52 23.04
C SER A 114 0.69 3.48 22.11
N SER A 115 1.15 4.62 22.64
CA SER A 115 1.97 5.56 21.89
C SER A 115 3.26 4.88 21.39
N LEU A 116 3.57 5.11 20.12
CA LEU A 116 4.80 4.66 19.47
C LEU A 116 5.84 5.79 19.34
N ASP A 117 5.56 6.96 19.92
CA ASP A 117 6.50 8.09 19.89
C ASP A 117 7.82 7.74 20.56
N GLY A 118 8.91 8.07 19.90
CA GLY A 118 10.25 7.76 20.36
C GLY A 118 10.71 6.31 20.16
N PHE A 119 9.87 5.43 19.63
CA PHE A 119 10.23 4.04 19.39
C PHE A 119 11.10 3.90 18.14
N ALA A 120 12.04 2.97 18.18
CA ALA A 120 12.71 2.48 16.99
C ALA A 120 11.90 1.34 16.33
N ALA A 121 12.15 1.06 15.05
CA ALA A 121 11.45 0.00 14.32
C ALA A 121 11.58 -1.39 15.01
N GLN A 122 12.66 -1.63 15.73
CA GLN A 122 12.89 -2.87 16.50
C GLN A 122 11.96 -2.95 17.72
N ASP A 123 11.76 -1.83 18.41
CA ASP A 123 10.88 -1.75 19.58
C ASP A 123 9.43 -1.98 19.16
N ILE A 124 9.03 -1.38 18.02
CA ILE A 124 7.70 -1.56 17.45
C ILE A 124 7.47 -3.01 17.00
N ALA A 125 8.47 -3.66 16.39
CA ALA A 125 8.35 -5.06 16.00
C ALA A 125 8.26 -6.01 17.22
N ALA A 126 8.80 -5.60 18.36
CA ALA A 126 8.70 -6.38 19.61
C ALA A 126 7.31 -6.28 20.26
N CYS A 127 6.58 -5.17 20.08
CA CYS A 127 5.26 -4.94 20.70
C CYS A 127 4.07 -5.13 19.75
N THR A 128 4.32 -5.45 18.48
CA THR A 128 3.28 -5.67 17.46
C THR A 128 3.48 -7.01 16.75
N PRO A 129 2.46 -7.58 16.08
CA PRO A 129 2.61 -8.80 15.30
C PRO A 129 3.38 -8.61 13.98
N LEU A 130 3.97 -7.44 13.74
CA LEU A 130 4.63 -7.10 12.49
C LEU A 130 6.13 -7.41 12.56
N GLN A 131 6.68 -7.94 11.47
CA GLN A 131 8.13 -8.16 11.34
C GLN A 131 8.87 -6.82 11.17
N TYR A 132 10.12 -6.75 11.62
CA TYR A 132 10.99 -5.56 11.53
C TYR A 132 11.03 -4.91 10.14
N THR A 133 11.17 -5.70 9.08
CA THR A 133 11.20 -5.19 7.70
C THR A 133 9.87 -4.56 7.28
N THR A 134 8.76 -5.12 7.73
CA THR A 134 7.41 -4.61 7.50
C THR A 134 7.20 -3.29 8.26
N VAL A 135 7.60 -3.24 9.52
CA VAL A 135 7.57 -2.02 10.35
C VAL A 135 8.39 -0.90 9.71
N THR A 136 9.63 -1.19 9.26
CA THR A 136 10.49 -0.19 8.62
C THR A 136 9.85 0.40 7.36
N ARG A 137 9.21 -0.43 6.53
CA ARG A 137 8.47 0.02 5.34
C ARG A 137 7.23 0.83 5.71
N ALA A 138 6.49 0.40 6.72
CA ALA A 138 5.30 1.09 7.21
C ALA A 138 5.62 2.49 7.75
N ILE A 139 6.68 2.63 8.55
CA ILE A 139 7.17 3.92 9.05
C ILE A 139 7.53 4.86 7.88
N LYS A 140 8.17 4.33 6.84
CA LYS A 140 8.52 5.12 5.66
C LYS A 140 7.27 5.66 4.96
N VAL A 141 6.22 4.84 4.80
CA VAL A 141 4.94 5.26 4.21
C VAL A 141 4.26 6.34 5.06
N LEU A 142 4.23 6.19 6.39
CA LEU A 142 3.67 7.20 7.30
C LEU A 142 4.41 8.54 7.19
N ALA A 143 5.74 8.50 7.08
CA ALA A 143 6.56 9.71 6.92
C ALA A 143 6.37 10.36 5.54
N GLU A 144 6.25 9.59 4.46
CA GLU A 144 5.99 10.08 3.11
C GLU A 144 4.62 10.78 2.99
N LEU A 145 3.64 10.34 3.79
CA LEU A 145 2.32 10.97 3.88
C LEU A 145 2.25 12.14 4.89
N GLY A 146 3.37 12.48 5.53
CA GLY A 146 3.43 13.57 6.51
C GLY A 146 2.67 13.30 7.80
N LEU A 147 2.41 12.03 8.13
CA LEU A 147 1.73 11.63 9.37
C LEU A 147 2.70 11.46 10.54
N CYS A 148 3.97 11.23 10.26
CA CYS A 148 5.02 11.15 11.25
C CYS A 148 6.35 11.65 10.70
N ARG A 149 7.29 11.95 11.59
CA ARG A 149 8.68 12.27 11.27
C ARG A 149 9.61 11.22 11.83
N ILE A 150 10.77 11.07 11.18
CA ILE A 150 11.82 10.15 11.59
C ILE A 150 13.01 10.99 12.05
N THR A 151 13.37 10.88 13.31
CA THR A 151 14.57 11.52 13.87
C THR A 151 15.68 10.48 14.10
N LYS A 152 16.93 10.94 14.16
CA LYS A 152 18.05 10.10 14.61
C LYS A 152 18.43 10.52 16.02
N ASP A 153 18.54 9.56 16.91
CA ASP A 153 19.07 9.82 18.26
C ASP A 153 20.62 9.97 18.26
N ALA A 154 21.19 10.21 19.42
CA ALA A 154 22.64 10.35 19.59
C ALA A 154 23.43 9.10 19.14
N LEU A 155 22.82 7.92 19.21
CA LEU A 155 23.38 6.64 18.76
C LEU A 155 23.05 6.33 17.29
N ARG A 156 22.49 7.30 16.56
CA ARG A 156 22.06 7.19 15.16
C ARG A 156 20.91 6.21 14.89
N PHE A 157 20.20 5.73 15.91
CA PHE A 157 18.97 4.96 15.70
C PHE A 157 17.85 5.87 15.21
N LYS A 158 17.07 5.37 14.24
CA LYS A 158 15.90 6.06 13.70
C LYS A 158 14.71 5.85 14.64
N ARG A 159 14.12 6.95 15.14
CA ARG A 159 12.94 6.95 15.99
C ARG A 159 11.78 7.66 15.31
N ILE A 160 10.58 7.11 15.48
CA ILE A 160 9.34 7.67 14.95
C ILE A 160 8.73 8.67 15.95
N TRP A 161 8.12 9.73 15.42
CA TRP A 161 7.33 10.69 16.16
C TRP A 161 6.15 11.10 15.31
N PHE A 162 4.94 11.03 15.85
CA PHE A 162 3.76 11.51 15.16
C PHE A 162 3.63 13.02 15.34
N ASP A 163 3.30 13.74 14.27
CA ASP A 163 3.30 15.20 14.25
C ASP A 163 2.01 15.81 14.83
N ALA A 164 1.03 14.97 15.10
CA ALA A 164 -0.23 15.31 15.76
C ALA A 164 -0.65 14.18 16.68
N SER A 165 -1.64 14.41 17.54
CA SER A 165 -2.18 13.39 18.44
C SER A 165 -3.69 13.29 18.34
N GLY A 166 -4.26 12.17 18.79
CA GLY A 166 -5.70 11.97 18.94
C GLY A 166 -6.49 12.28 17.67
N ALA A 167 -7.58 13.04 17.85
CA ALA A 167 -8.49 13.40 16.75
C ALA A 167 -7.81 14.13 15.60
N SER A 168 -6.79 14.96 15.86
CA SER A 168 -6.07 15.71 14.84
C SER A 168 -5.30 14.76 13.92
N LEU A 169 -4.57 13.80 14.47
CA LEU A 169 -3.84 12.79 13.70
C LEU A 169 -4.80 11.90 12.90
N TYR A 170 -5.89 11.47 13.53
CA TYR A 170 -6.92 10.67 12.84
C TYR A 170 -7.52 11.43 11.65
N LYS A 171 -7.87 12.70 11.83
CA LYS A 171 -8.39 13.56 10.77
C LYS A 171 -7.40 13.72 9.61
N MET A 172 -6.12 13.92 9.90
CA MET A 172 -5.07 14.01 8.89
C MET A 172 -4.93 12.69 8.10
N ALA A 173 -5.08 11.57 8.77
CA ALA A 173 -4.96 10.23 8.17
C ALA A 173 -6.21 9.78 7.40
N THR A 174 -7.39 10.32 7.71
CA THR A 174 -8.69 9.87 7.15
C THR A 174 -8.71 9.73 5.63
N PRO A 175 -8.13 10.63 4.82
CA PRO A 175 -8.11 10.49 3.36
C PRO A 175 -7.34 9.26 2.86
N TYR A 176 -6.45 8.72 3.67
CA TYR A 176 -5.56 7.60 3.33
C TYR A 176 -6.01 6.26 3.92
N LEU A 177 -7.04 6.29 4.81
CA LEU A 177 -7.53 5.09 5.50
C LEU A 177 -8.46 4.29 4.60
N VAL A 178 -8.28 2.96 4.63
CA VAL A 178 -9.09 2.00 3.87
C VAL A 178 -9.76 0.99 4.80
N SER A 179 -10.83 0.34 4.32
CA SER A 179 -11.46 -0.75 5.06
C SER A 179 -10.45 -1.87 5.34
N PRO A 180 -10.41 -2.41 6.57
CA PRO A 180 -9.59 -3.56 6.90
C PRO A 180 -10.11 -4.86 6.27
N VAL A 181 -11.39 -4.92 5.91
CA VAL A 181 -12.07 -6.12 5.44
C VAL A 181 -11.57 -6.50 4.05
N LYS A 182 -11.05 -7.72 3.94
CA LYS A 182 -10.58 -8.33 2.68
C LYS A 182 -11.65 -9.21 2.04
N ALA A 183 -12.36 -9.97 2.87
CA ALA A 183 -13.41 -10.90 2.45
C ALA A 183 -14.41 -11.13 3.60
N VAL A 184 -15.61 -11.51 3.22
CA VAL A 184 -16.67 -11.87 4.16
C VAL A 184 -17.13 -13.29 3.86
N TYR A 185 -17.30 -14.09 4.92
CA TYR A 185 -17.87 -15.42 4.86
C TYR A 185 -18.95 -15.56 5.93
N TYR A 186 -19.79 -16.59 5.78
CA TYR A 186 -20.80 -16.98 6.74
C TYR A 186 -20.62 -18.44 7.10
N CYS A 187 -21.02 -18.80 8.32
CA CYS A 187 -20.96 -20.18 8.79
C CYS A 187 -22.03 -20.43 9.87
N ASP A 188 -22.33 -21.71 10.13
CA ASP A 188 -23.31 -22.11 11.14
C ASP A 188 -22.71 -22.38 12.52
N ALA A 189 -21.40 -22.65 12.56
CA ALA A 189 -20.66 -22.78 13.79
C ALA A 189 -19.25 -22.24 13.66
N VAL A 190 -18.75 -21.59 14.72
CA VAL A 190 -17.41 -21.03 14.81
C VAL A 190 -16.51 -21.90 15.69
N PRO A 191 -15.22 -22.06 15.34
CA PRO A 191 -14.29 -22.82 16.17
C PRO A 191 -13.99 -22.11 17.48
N GLN A 192 -14.16 -22.81 18.60
CA GLN A 192 -13.89 -22.25 19.95
C GLN A 192 -12.39 -22.04 20.24
N LYS A 193 -11.51 -22.64 19.44
CA LYS A 193 -10.06 -22.64 19.68
C LYS A 193 -9.33 -21.36 19.23
N HIS A 194 -9.99 -20.48 18.50
CA HIS A 194 -9.37 -19.27 17.96
C HIS A 194 -9.94 -18.02 18.62
N ASN A 195 -9.06 -17.15 19.11
CA ASN A 195 -9.44 -15.85 19.68
C ASN A 195 -9.95 -14.92 18.57
N MET A 196 -11.18 -15.11 18.15
CA MET A 196 -11.86 -14.19 17.24
C MET A 196 -12.42 -13.02 18.04
N LEU A 197 -12.27 -11.81 17.51
CA LEU A 197 -12.83 -10.63 18.14
C LEU A 197 -14.18 -10.28 17.52
N LEU A 198 -15.12 -9.83 18.34
CA LEU A 198 -16.37 -9.29 17.83
C LEU A 198 -16.10 -8.09 16.91
N ALA A 199 -16.82 -8.02 15.80
CA ALA A 199 -16.72 -6.99 14.77
C ALA A 199 -18.12 -6.56 14.32
N GLY A 200 -18.20 -5.69 13.29
CA GLY A 200 -19.47 -5.25 12.73
C GLY A 200 -20.43 -4.68 13.78
N VAL A 201 -21.73 -4.90 13.57
CA VAL A 201 -22.77 -4.41 14.48
C VAL A 201 -22.67 -5.06 15.86
N SER A 202 -22.26 -6.34 15.95
CA SER A 202 -22.04 -7.02 17.22
C SER A 202 -20.99 -6.35 18.11
N ALA A 203 -19.92 -5.80 17.52
CA ALA A 203 -18.96 -4.99 18.28
C ALA A 203 -19.50 -3.59 18.59
N LEU A 204 -20.20 -2.96 17.64
CA LEU A 204 -20.74 -1.61 17.82
C LEU A 204 -21.77 -1.59 18.96
N SER A 205 -22.60 -2.62 19.11
CA SER A 205 -23.56 -2.76 20.20
C SER A 205 -22.88 -2.80 21.59
N ARG A 206 -21.63 -3.28 21.69
CA ARG A 206 -20.85 -3.26 22.94
C ARG A 206 -20.32 -1.88 23.31
N TYR A 207 -20.21 -1.00 22.34
CA TYR A 207 -19.71 0.37 22.53
C TYR A 207 -20.82 1.41 22.63
N THR A 208 -22.02 1.10 22.14
CA THR A 208 -23.15 2.05 22.01
C THR A 208 -24.45 1.45 22.57
N MET A 209 -25.55 2.18 22.39
CA MET A 209 -26.89 1.72 22.74
C MET A 209 -27.63 1.02 21.58
N LEU A 210 -26.88 0.68 20.51
CA LEU A 210 -27.46 -0.05 19.39
C LEU A 210 -27.76 -1.49 19.82
N ASN A 211 -28.91 -2.02 19.42
CA ASN A 211 -29.16 -3.45 19.59
C ASN A 211 -28.29 -4.26 18.66
N ASP A 212 -27.87 -5.44 19.14
CA ASP A 212 -27.13 -6.39 18.31
C ASP A 212 -28.03 -6.96 17.20
N GLU A 213 -27.43 -7.42 16.12
CA GLU A 213 -28.11 -8.15 15.05
C GLU A 213 -28.22 -9.63 15.39
N GLU A 214 -29.14 -10.34 14.69
CA GLU A 214 -29.28 -11.81 14.86
C GLU A 214 -28.00 -12.55 14.45
N THR A 215 -27.30 -12.04 13.46
CA THR A 215 -26.05 -12.61 12.95
C THR A 215 -24.85 -12.03 13.69
N THR A 216 -24.22 -12.82 14.54
CA THR A 216 -23.01 -12.39 15.25
C THR A 216 -21.82 -12.28 14.28
N THR A 217 -21.16 -11.12 14.29
CA THR A 217 -20.01 -10.85 13.42
C THR A 217 -18.70 -10.96 14.18
N TYR A 218 -17.74 -11.71 13.61
CA TYR A 218 -16.38 -11.84 14.11
C TYR A 218 -15.35 -11.39 13.07
N ALA A 219 -14.21 -10.88 13.53
CA ALA A 219 -13.05 -10.56 12.70
C ALA A 219 -11.84 -11.39 13.08
N LEU A 220 -11.08 -11.80 12.08
CA LEU A 220 -9.74 -12.37 12.20
C LEU A 220 -8.89 -12.02 10.98
N ASP A 221 -7.57 -12.05 11.13
CA ASP A 221 -6.69 -11.78 10.01
C ASP A 221 -6.66 -12.92 9.00
N PHE A 222 -6.25 -12.60 7.77
CA PHE A 222 -6.20 -13.54 6.65
C PHE A 222 -5.30 -14.76 6.92
N GLN A 223 -4.20 -14.59 7.65
CA GLN A 223 -3.25 -15.67 7.93
C GLN A 223 -3.87 -16.67 8.91
N THR A 224 -4.44 -16.18 10.00
CA THR A 224 -5.19 -17.00 10.96
C THR A 224 -6.38 -17.70 10.29
N PHE A 225 -7.17 -16.96 9.49
CA PHE A 225 -8.29 -17.56 8.74
C PHE A 225 -7.82 -18.69 7.82
N SER A 226 -6.73 -18.51 7.11
CA SER A 226 -6.21 -19.52 6.18
C SER A 226 -5.82 -20.83 6.88
N THR A 227 -5.34 -20.73 8.12
CA THR A 227 -4.94 -21.92 8.92
C THR A 227 -6.13 -22.63 9.55
N CYS A 228 -7.19 -21.91 9.91
CA CYS A 228 -8.37 -22.48 10.59
C CYS A 228 -9.62 -22.60 9.69
N LYS A 229 -9.48 -22.36 8.40
CA LYS A 229 -10.61 -22.37 7.47
C LYS A 229 -11.42 -23.68 7.48
N SER A 230 -10.76 -24.80 7.66
CA SER A 230 -11.41 -26.13 7.76
C SER A 230 -12.21 -26.35 9.05
N ASP A 231 -11.99 -25.53 10.06
CA ASP A 231 -12.62 -25.69 11.37
C ASP A 231 -14.00 -25.01 11.45
N PHE A 232 -14.33 -24.21 10.43
CA PHE A 232 -15.64 -23.57 10.30
C PHE A 232 -16.65 -24.54 9.66
N SER A 233 -17.84 -24.62 10.24
CA SER A 233 -18.93 -25.46 9.70
C SER A 233 -19.69 -24.70 8.61
N PHE A 234 -19.86 -25.32 7.44
CA PHE A 234 -20.63 -24.77 6.31
C PHE A 234 -20.21 -23.37 5.86
N LEU A 235 -18.89 -23.13 5.80
CA LEU A 235 -18.34 -21.85 5.37
C LEU A 235 -18.74 -21.53 3.93
N ASN A 236 -19.46 -20.41 3.72
CA ASN A 236 -19.97 -19.97 2.43
C ASN A 236 -20.01 -18.42 2.34
N PRO A 237 -20.16 -17.81 1.15
CA PRO A 237 -20.17 -16.35 1.00
C PRO A 237 -21.56 -15.71 1.09
N ILE A 238 -22.64 -16.45 1.36
CA ILE A 238 -24.02 -15.97 1.18
C ILE A 238 -24.69 -15.69 2.50
N GLU A 239 -24.84 -16.72 3.37
CA GLU A 239 -25.64 -16.63 4.60
C GLU A 239 -25.17 -17.64 5.66
N GLY A 240 -25.52 -17.39 6.93
CA GLY A 240 -25.21 -18.26 8.05
C GLY A 240 -25.48 -17.57 9.38
N ARG A 241 -25.43 -18.34 10.44
CA ARG A 241 -25.63 -17.84 11.82
C ARG A 241 -24.55 -16.86 12.26
N TYR A 242 -23.34 -17.04 11.76
CA TYR A 242 -22.18 -16.20 12.07
C TYR A 242 -21.61 -15.58 10.79
N LYS A 243 -21.24 -14.31 10.86
CA LYS A 243 -20.53 -13.59 9.82
C LYS A 243 -19.06 -13.47 10.21
N ILE A 244 -18.17 -13.83 9.29
CA ILE A 244 -16.72 -13.82 9.49
C ILE A 244 -16.10 -12.78 8.57
N GLU A 245 -15.59 -11.70 9.13
CA GLU A 245 -14.82 -10.71 8.42
C GLU A 245 -13.34 -11.10 8.44
N VAL A 246 -12.79 -11.41 7.27
CA VAL A 246 -11.37 -11.67 7.10
C VAL A 246 -10.67 -10.35 6.83
N TRP A 247 -9.78 -9.93 7.73
CA TRP A 247 -9.12 -8.64 7.65
C TRP A 247 -7.71 -8.74 7.04
N ASN A 248 -7.25 -7.63 6.46
CA ASN A 248 -5.91 -7.50 5.88
C ASN A 248 -4.80 -7.42 6.94
N TYR A 249 -5.12 -7.14 8.19
CA TYR A 249 -4.20 -7.11 9.33
C TYR A 249 -4.85 -7.75 10.56
N SER A 250 -4.01 -8.14 11.53
CA SER A 250 -4.49 -8.71 12.78
C SER A 250 -5.34 -7.69 13.53
N PRO A 251 -6.62 -8.02 13.86
CA PRO A 251 -7.47 -7.11 14.61
C PRO A 251 -6.81 -6.70 15.93
N ILE A 252 -6.86 -5.41 16.27
CA ILE A 252 -6.34 -4.90 17.53
C ILE A 252 -7.38 -5.14 18.61
N PRO A 253 -7.06 -5.92 19.66
CA PRO A 253 -8.04 -6.26 20.68
C PRO A 253 -8.30 -5.07 21.61
N SER A 254 -9.58 -4.87 21.94
CA SER A 254 -10.03 -4.00 23.01
C SER A 254 -10.29 -4.78 24.31
N GLU A 255 -10.56 -4.06 25.39
CA GLU A 255 -10.91 -4.67 26.69
C GLU A 255 -12.25 -5.43 26.69
N LYS A 256 -13.10 -5.22 25.68
CA LYS A 256 -14.43 -5.82 25.54
C LYS A 256 -14.47 -7.05 24.63
N GLU A 257 -13.34 -7.68 24.37
CA GLU A 257 -13.24 -8.80 23.41
C GLU A 257 -13.72 -8.42 21.99
N THR A 258 -13.70 -7.14 21.67
CA THR A 258 -14.08 -6.59 20.38
C THR A 258 -12.83 -6.07 19.66
N VAL A 259 -12.97 -5.84 18.37
CA VAL A 259 -11.96 -5.07 17.61
C VAL A 259 -11.91 -3.62 18.10
N ASP A 260 -10.80 -2.95 17.89
CA ASP A 260 -10.65 -1.53 18.21
C ASP A 260 -11.67 -0.65 17.48
N LYS A 261 -12.04 0.48 18.10
CA LYS A 261 -13.11 1.36 17.61
C LYS A 261 -12.83 1.98 16.23
N LEU A 262 -11.57 2.35 15.95
CA LEU A 262 -11.24 2.98 14.67
C LEU A 262 -11.21 1.97 13.52
N SER A 263 -10.66 0.76 13.72
CA SER A 263 -10.76 -0.32 12.74
C SER A 263 -12.21 -0.77 12.53
N LEU A 264 -13.01 -0.82 13.60
CA LEU A 264 -14.44 -1.08 13.52
C LEU A 264 -15.16 -0.05 12.64
N ALA A 265 -14.91 1.23 12.87
CA ALA A 265 -15.51 2.29 12.05
C ALA A 265 -15.12 2.19 10.58
N LEU A 266 -13.89 1.77 10.29
CA LEU A 266 -13.40 1.56 8.92
C LEU A 266 -13.99 0.31 8.26
N SER A 267 -14.23 -0.77 9.01
CA SER A 267 -14.87 -1.99 8.48
C SER A 267 -16.34 -1.75 8.11
N MET A 268 -16.96 -0.77 8.74
CA MET A 268 -18.36 -0.40 8.51
C MET A 268 -18.55 0.82 7.60
N LYS A 269 -17.56 1.15 6.77
CA LYS A 269 -17.59 2.35 5.91
C LYS A 269 -18.73 2.32 4.88
N ASP A 270 -19.09 1.13 4.39
CA ASP A 270 -20.06 0.93 3.32
C ASP A 270 -21.47 0.54 3.84
N TYR A 271 -21.73 0.73 5.14
CA TYR A 271 -23.05 0.50 5.71
C TYR A 271 -23.97 1.72 5.50
N ASP A 272 -25.09 1.52 4.85
CA ASP A 272 -26.06 2.59 4.51
C ASP A 272 -27.17 2.82 5.57
N ASP A 273 -27.07 2.22 6.78
CA ASP A 273 -28.06 2.44 7.85
C ASP A 273 -27.73 3.71 8.64
N PRO A 274 -28.61 4.74 8.63
CA PRO A 274 -28.39 5.99 9.35
C PRO A 274 -28.23 5.82 10.86
N ARG A 275 -28.80 4.76 11.47
CA ARG A 275 -28.65 4.47 12.90
C ARG A 275 -27.23 4.01 13.18
N ILE A 276 -26.68 3.14 12.34
CA ILE A 276 -25.29 2.65 12.42
C ILE A 276 -24.32 3.83 12.25
N GLU A 277 -24.54 4.68 11.26
CA GLU A 277 -23.71 5.86 11.01
C GLU A 277 -23.69 6.81 12.21
N LYS A 278 -24.85 7.07 12.82
CA LYS A 278 -24.97 7.91 14.00
C LYS A 278 -24.20 7.34 15.20
N GLU A 279 -24.36 6.06 15.48
CA GLU A 279 -23.68 5.43 16.63
C GLU A 279 -22.19 5.23 16.38
N LYS A 280 -21.76 4.95 15.13
CA LYS A 280 -20.36 4.92 14.71
C LYS A 280 -19.69 6.29 14.94
N LYS A 281 -20.32 7.37 14.52
CA LYS A 281 -19.83 8.73 14.77
C LYS A 281 -19.73 9.02 16.28
N ARG A 282 -20.75 8.70 17.06
CA ARG A 282 -20.77 8.87 18.53
C ARG A 282 -19.64 8.09 19.21
N MET A 283 -19.37 6.86 18.76
CA MET A 283 -18.27 6.03 19.24
C MET A 283 -16.91 6.65 18.97
N ILE A 284 -16.71 7.24 17.78
CA ILE A 284 -15.46 7.93 17.40
C ILE A 284 -15.29 9.22 18.19
N ASP A 285 -16.34 10.05 18.27
CA ASP A 285 -16.32 11.33 19.01
C ASP A 285 -16.01 11.12 20.51
N GLY A 286 -16.38 10.00 21.07
CA GLY A 286 -16.09 9.60 22.46
C GLY A 286 -14.70 9.00 22.71
N LEU A 287 -13.80 8.98 21.71
CA LEU A 287 -12.40 8.52 21.83
C LEU A 287 -11.44 9.61 22.32
N TRP A 288 -11.76 10.86 22.07
CA TRP A 288 -10.89 12.00 22.25
C TRP A 288 -11.28 12.90 23.41
#